data_7abf70af0374eb4b20f3bfece03ff6ce
#
_entry.id   7abf70af0374eb4b20f3bfece03ff6ce
#
_cell.length_a   1.000
_cell.length_b   1.000
_cell.length_c   1.000
_cell.angle_alpha   90.00
_cell.angle_beta   90.00
_cell.angle_gamma   90.00
#
_symmetry.space_group_name_H-M   'P 1'
#
loop_
_entity.id
_entity.type
_entity.pdbx_description
1 polymer ?
#
loop_
_entity_poly.entity_id
_entity_poly.type
_entity_poly.pdbx_seq_one_letter_code
_entity_poly.pdbx_strand_id
1 'polypeptide(L)'
;RQCVAGTDYGYKDLCNAWKAEKWEPEYLIRLYYDMGARYFFAMGQHHDNFDCWDSPYQPWNSVNIGPKRDVVGEWAKACEKYDLPLGVSMHGSHAWLWFEIAQQYDANMTKEDGKGKWWEGYDPQDLYAQRHTPSRGWEDAGTIHSQWTWGNGASQPSEEYKMKFQNRVLQCVNAYHPAMLYFDDTVLPFYGCDESVGLNILAHSYN
;
A
#
# COMPACT_ATOMS: atom_id res chain seq x y z
N ARG A 1 -15.43 -9.91 9.54
CA ARG A 1 -15.88 -8.98 10.61
C ARG A 1 -15.75 -7.56 10.05
N GLN A 2 -16.72 -6.69 10.30
CA GLN A 2 -16.63 -5.28 9.94
C GLN A 2 -15.88 -4.54 11.06
N CYS A 3 -15.01 -3.59 10.69
CA CYS A 3 -14.45 -2.67 11.66
C CYS A 3 -15.58 -1.82 12.24
N VAL A 4 -15.63 -1.68 13.55
CA VAL A 4 -16.67 -0.90 14.25
C VAL A 4 -15.96 0.09 15.17
N ALA A 5 -16.27 1.38 15.00
CA ALA A 5 -15.68 2.44 15.81
C ALA A 5 -15.86 2.14 17.32
N GLY A 6 -14.80 2.32 18.10
CA GLY A 6 -14.81 2.06 19.54
C GLY A 6 -14.67 0.59 19.95
N THR A 7 -14.34 -0.31 19.02
CA THR A 7 -13.99 -1.70 19.31
C THR A 7 -12.48 -1.91 19.27
N ASP A 8 -11.99 -2.97 19.91
CA ASP A 8 -10.58 -3.39 19.84
C ASP A 8 -10.20 -4.02 18.49
N TYR A 9 -11.07 -3.96 17.49
CA TYR A 9 -10.88 -4.57 16.17
C TYR A 9 -10.84 -3.50 15.07
N GLY A 10 -9.65 -3.17 14.63
CA GLY A 10 -9.38 -2.19 13.56
C GLY A 10 -8.89 -2.83 12.27
N TYR A 11 -8.45 -2.00 11.34
CA TYR A 11 -7.91 -2.47 10.05
C TYR A 11 -6.64 -3.31 10.22
N LYS A 12 -5.79 -3.00 11.20
CA LYS A 12 -4.62 -3.84 11.54
C LYS A 12 -4.98 -5.30 11.75
N ASP A 13 -6.14 -5.55 12.37
CA ASP A 13 -6.61 -6.92 12.67
C ASP A 13 -7.08 -7.63 11.39
N LEU A 14 -7.64 -6.88 10.42
CA LEU A 14 -7.95 -7.40 9.08
C LEU A 14 -6.69 -7.82 8.35
N CYS A 15 -5.64 -6.99 8.36
CA CYS A 15 -4.34 -7.33 7.78
C CYS A 15 -3.78 -8.62 8.38
N ASN A 16 -3.85 -8.77 9.71
CA ASN A 16 -3.40 -9.98 10.38
C ASN A 16 -4.29 -11.20 10.09
N ALA A 17 -5.57 -11.01 9.86
CA ALA A 17 -6.50 -12.10 9.55
C ALA A 17 -6.32 -12.67 8.14
N TRP A 18 -5.73 -11.92 7.22
CA TRP A 18 -5.40 -12.41 5.89
C TRP A 18 -4.24 -13.38 5.93
N LYS A 19 -4.45 -14.67 5.63
CA LYS A 19 -3.41 -15.71 5.72
C LYS A 19 -2.94 -16.23 4.37
N ALA A 20 -3.66 -15.96 3.28
CA ALA A 20 -3.34 -16.41 1.93
C ALA A 20 -3.09 -17.95 1.84
N GLU A 21 -3.76 -18.75 2.65
CA GLU A 21 -3.52 -20.19 2.82
C GLU A 21 -3.72 -21.00 1.53
N LYS A 22 -4.61 -20.55 0.66
CA LYS A 22 -4.94 -21.23 -0.59
C LYS A 22 -4.37 -20.51 -1.82
N TRP A 23 -3.50 -19.55 -1.61
CA TRP A 23 -2.91 -18.77 -2.69
C TRP A 23 -1.67 -19.49 -3.25
N GLU A 24 -1.73 -19.88 -4.51
CA GLU A 24 -0.70 -20.59 -5.26
C GLU A 24 -0.30 -19.76 -6.49
N PRO A 25 0.66 -18.83 -6.37
CA PRO A 25 0.99 -17.89 -7.44
C PRO A 25 1.49 -18.57 -8.71
N GLU A 26 2.31 -19.61 -8.61
CA GLU A 26 2.80 -20.34 -9.78
C GLU A 26 1.67 -21.01 -10.56
N TYR A 27 0.72 -21.64 -9.87
CA TYR A 27 -0.45 -22.23 -10.50
C TYR A 27 -1.29 -21.17 -11.24
N LEU A 28 -1.52 -20.03 -10.61
CA LEU A 28 -2.31 -18.95 -11.19
C LEU A 28 -1.61 -18.32 -12.40
N ILE A 29 -0.32 -18.05 -12.34
CA ILE A 29 0.45 -17.50 -13.47
C ILE A 29 0.44 -18.48 -14.64
N ARG A 30 0.63 -19.79 -14.39
CA ARG A 30 0.51 -20.79 -15.43
C ARG A 30 -0.87 -20.77 -16.08
N LEU A 31 -1.92 -20.72 -15.27
CA LEU A 31 -3.29 -20.68 -15.79
C LEU A 31 -3.51 -19.46 -16.69
N TYR A 32 -3.06 -18.28 -16.25
CA TYR A 32 -3.20 -17.05 -17.05
C TYR A 32 -2.38 -17.12 -18.33
N TYR A 33 -1.14 -17.64 -18.27
CA TYR A 33 -0.30 -17.88 -19.44
C TYR A 33 -0.97 -18.80 -20.46
N ASP A 34 -1.50 -19.94 -20.02
CA ASP A 34 -2.21 -20.90 -20.86
C ASP A 34 -3.48 -20.29 -21.49
N MET A 35 -4.13 -19.36 -20.81
CA MET A 35 -5.26 -18.57 -21.32
C MET A 35 -4.85 -17.43 -22.25
N GLY A 36 -3.56 -17.19 -22.47
CA GLY A 36 -3.06 -16.21 -23.43
C GLY A 36 -2.61 -14.88 -22.82
N ALA A 37 -2.43 -14.76 -21.49
CA ALA A 37 -1.83 -13.58 -20.89
C ALA A 37 -0.41 -13.35 -21.45
N ARG A 38 -0.04 -12.08 -21.61
CA ARG A 38 1.28 -11.64 -22.11
C ARG A 38 2.04 -10.77 -21.13
N TYR A 39 1.42 -10.38 -20.04
CA TYR A 39 1.99 -9.68 -18.89
C TYR A 39 1.08 -9.93 -17.69
N PHE A 40 1.59 -9.64 -16.50
CA PHE A 40 0.81 -9.76 -15.26
C PHE A 40 1.09 -8.55 -14.36
N PHE A 41 0.03 -8.00 -13.75
CA PHE A 41 0.17 -6.95 -12.75
C PHE A 41 -0.13 -7.48 -11.35
N ALA A 42 0.86 -7.38 -10.47
CA ALA A 42 0.69 -7.62 -9.04
C ALA A 42 0.28 -6.31 -8.33
N MET A 43 -0.58 -6.42 -7.33
CA MET A 43 -0.82 -5.33 -6.39
C MET A 43 0.37 -5.24 -5.43
N GLY A 44 1.13 -4.17 -5.50
CA GLY A 44 2.20 -3.87 -4.54
C GLY A 44 1.63 -3.26 -3.27
N GLN A 45 0.92 -2.16 -3.40
CA GLN A 45 0.22 -1.49 -2.30
C GLN A 45 -1.05 -0.81 -2.81
N HIS A 46 -2.00 -0.59 -1.92
CA HIS A 46 -3.23 0.13 -2.22
C HIS A 46 -3.42 1.32 -1.24
N HIS A 47 -4.58 1.98 -1.28
CA HIS A 47 -4.94 3.08 -0.40
C HIS A 47 -4.99 2.70 1.09
N ASP A 48 -4.89 1.42 1.41
CA ASP A 48 -4.80 0.88 2.76
C ASP A 48 -3.39 0.94 3.37
N ASN A 49 -2.42 1.43 2.60
CA ASN A 49 -1.04 1.65 3.01
C ASN A 49 -0.27 0.39 3.47
N PHE A 50 -0.80 -0.79 3.16
CA PHE A 50 -0.18 -2.08 3.48
C PHE A 50 0.67 -2.57 2.29
N ASP A 51 1.95 -2.88 2.52
CA ASP A 51 2.83 -3.37 1.46
C ASP A 51 2.71 -4.88 1.27
N CYS A 52 2.51 -5.32 0.03
CA CYS A 52 2.44 -6.73 -0.33
C CYS A 52 3.82 -7.34 -0.63
N TRP A 53 4.91 -6.75 -0.14
CA TRP A 53 6.28 -7.24 -0.30
C TRP A 53 7.11 -6.98 0.95
N ASP A 54 8.35 -7.45 0.98
CA ASP A 54 9.32 -7.22 2.05
C ASP A 54 9.87 -5.78 2.01
N SER A 55 9.07 -4.85 2.51
CA SER A 55 9.41 -3.44 2.52
C SER A 55 10.13 -3.04 3.82
N PRO A 56 11.38 -2.56 3.75
CA PRO A 56 12.08 -2.05 4.93
C PRO A 56 11.54 -0.69 5.44
N TYR A 57 10.75 0.00 4.60
CA TYR A 57 10.20 1.31 4.92
C TYR A 57 8.78 1.28 5.47
N GLN A 58 8.10 0.11 5.37
CA GLN A 58 6.76 -0.07 5.91
C GLN A 58 6.72 -1.36 6.73
N PRO A 59 6.70 -1.27 8.07
CA PRO A 59 6.64 -2.45 8.93
C PRO A 59 5.33 -3.22 8.79
N TRP A 60 4.25 -2.56 8.38
CA TRP A 60 2.98 -3.16 8.06
C TRP A 60 2.99 -3.70 6.63
N ASN A 61 3.58 -4.87 6.45
CA ASN A 61 3.72 -5.53 5.17
C ASN A 61 3.39 -7.03 5.26
N SER A 62 3.22 -7.66 4.11
CA SER A 62 2.78 -9.06 4.01
C SER A 62 3.79 -10.08 4.54
N VAL A 63 5.06 -9.72 4.69
CA VAL A 63 6.09 -10.58 5.29
C VAL A 63 5.99 -10.54 6.81
N ASN A 64 5.72 -9.37 7.37
CA ASN A 64 5.65 -9.16 8.81
C ASN A 64 4.28 -9.47 9.41
N ILE A 65 3.21 -9.24 8.66
CA ILE A 65 1.81 -9.29 9.12
C ILE A 65 1.00 -10.16 8.15
N GLY A 66 0.01 -10.84 8.68
CA GLY A 66 -0.94 -11.60 7.85
C GLY A 66 -0.36 -12.89 7.27
N PRO A 67 -0.11 -12.97 5.95
CA PRO A 67 0.29 -14.20 5.28
C PRO A 67 1.72 -14.64 5.62
N LYS A 68 2.57 -13.75 6.11
CA LYS A 68 3.99 -14.01 6.37
C LYS A 68 4.74 -14.45 5.11
N ARG A 69 4.39 -13.83 3.99
CA ARG A 69 4.91 -14.14 2.65
C ARG A 69 5.22 -12.86 1.89
N ASP A 70 6.27 -12.90 1.08
CA ASP A 70 6.57 -11.85 0.11
C ASP A 70 5.71 -12.04 -1.14
N VAL A 71 4.51 -11.43 -1.12
CA VAL A 71 3.51 -11.64 -2.16
C VAL A 71 3.99 -11.15 -3.53
N VAL A 72 4.60 -9.96 -3.60
CA VAL A 72 5.15 -9.45 -4.88
C VAL A 72 6.32 -10.29 -5.35
N GLY A 73 7.23 -10.68 -4.45
CA GLY A 73 8.36 -11.53 -4.79
C GLY A 73 7.95 -12.93 -5.27
N GLU A 74 6.89 -13.50 -4.72
CA GLU A 74 6.36 -14.78 -5.20
C GLU A 74 5.68 -14.65 -6.57
N TRP A 75 4.96 -13.55 -6.84
CA TRP A 75 4.47 -13.25 -8.18
C TRP A 75 5.61 -13.05 -9.18
N ALA A 76 6.69 -12.33 -8.77
CA ALA A 76 7.86 -12.10 -9.62
C ALA A 76 8.51 -13.42 -10.05
N LYS A 77 8.76 -14.31 -9.10
CA LYS A 77 9.32 -15.67 -9.36
C LYS A 77 8.42 -16.49 -10.28
N ALA A 78 7.11 -16.43 -10.07
CA ALA A 78 6.17 -17.15 -10.91
C ALA A 78 6.15 -16.58 -12.34
N CYS A 79 6.16 -15.25 -12.49
CA CYS A 79 6.23 -14.59 -13.80
C CYS A 79 7.52 -14.91 -14.56
N GLU A 80 8.68 -14.87 -13.90
CA GLU A 80 9.98 -15.23 -14.46
C GLU A 80 9.96 -16.64 -15.06
N LYS A 81 9.38 -17.59 -14.36
CA LYS A 81 9.30 -19.00 -14.81
C LYS A 81 8.58 -19.18 -16.14
N TYR A 82 7.63 -18.29 -16.46
CA TYR A 82 6.82 -18.34 -17.69
C TYR A 82 7.18 -17.22 -18.67
N ASP A 83 8.28 -16.50 -18.44
CA ASP A 83 8.72 -15.37 -19.26
C ASP A 83 7.60 -14.33 -19.46
N LEU A 84 6.82 -14.09 -18.39
CA LEU A 84 5.77 -13.08 -18.35
C LEU A 84 6.32 -11.80 -17.73
N PRO A 85 6.30 -10.66 -18.45
CA PRO A 85 6.65 -9.38 -17.85
C PRO A 85 5.79 -9.08 -16.62
N LEU A 86 6.44 -8.77 -15.49
CA LEU A 86 5.77 -8.35 -14.27
C LEU A 86 5.52 -6.84 -14.30
N GLY A 87 4.29 -6.43 -14.03
CA GLY A 87 3.95 -5.09 -13.62
C GLY A 87 3.62 -5.04 -12.12
N VAL A 88 3.86 -3.90 -11.49
CA VAL A 88 3.46 -3.66 -10.11
C VAL A 88 2.59 -2.42 -10.02
N SER A 89 1.45 -2.56 -9.34
CA SER A 89 0.48 -1.49 -9.11
C SER A 89 0.69 -0.87 -7.75
N MET A 90 0.80 0.47 -7.71
CA MET A 90 1.11 1.28 -6.54
C MET A 90 0.05 2.38 -6.35
N HIS A 91 -0.67 2.35 -5.24
CA HIS A 91 -1.77 3.29 -4.95
C HIS A 91 -1.58 4.03 -3.61
N GLY A 92 -0.46 3.85 -2.96
CA GLY A 92 -0.23 4.35 -1.60
C GLY A 92 -0.09 5.87 -1.49
N SER A 93 0.07 6.62 -2.59
CA SER A 93 0.16 8.08 -2.52
C SER A 93 -1.13 8.69 -1.96
N HIS A 94 -2.28 8.11 -2.28
CA HIS A 94 -3.58 8.55 -1.77
C HIS A 94 -3.99 7.94 -0.43
N ALA A 95 -3.22 7.03 0.15
CA ALA A 95 -3.54 6.46 1.46
C ALA A 95 -3.69 7.55 2.55
N TRP A 96 -2.98 8.66 2.40
CA TRP A 96 -3.08 9.82 3.29
C TRP A 96 -4.51 10.34 3.41
N LEU A 97 -5.26 10.41 2.32
CA LEU A 97 -6.65 10.88 2.27
C LEU A 97 -7.65 9.74 2.47
N TRP A 98 -7.49 8.69 1.69
CA TRP A 98 -8.43 7.58 1.65
C TRP A 98 -8.54 6.84 2.97
N PHE A 99 -7.45 6.82 3.75
CA PHE A 99 -7.40 6.07 4.99
C PHE A 99 -7.79 6.87 6.23
N GLU A 100 -8.17 8.14 6.08
CA GLU A 100 -8.58 9.01 7.18
C GLU A 100 -9.72 8.42 8.01
N ILE A 101 -10.71 7.80 7.38
CA ILE A 101 -11.81 7.14 8.10
C ILE A 101 -11.28 5.95 8.92
N ALA A 102 -10.39 5.14 8.36
CA ALA A 102 -9.84 3.98 9.04
C ALA A 102 -9.01 4.35 10.26
N GLN A 103 -8.33 5.49 10.23
CA GLN A 103 -7.59 6.02 11.39
C GLN A 103 -8.46 6.16 12.64
N GLN A 104 -9.77 6.42 12.50
CA GLN A 104 -10.68 6.62 13.62
C GLN A 104 -10.88 5.36 14.45
N TYR A 105 -10.64 4.17 13.93
CA TYR A 105 -10.81 2.90 14.63
C TYR A 105 -9.69 2.62 15.62
N ASP A 106 -8.46 3.04 15.29
CA ASP A 106 -7.28 2.88 16.12
C ASP A 106 -6.60 4.23 16.44
N ALA A 107 -7.36 5.34 16.33
CA ALA A 107 -6.85 6.71 16.33
C ALA A 107 -5.99 7.11 17.52
N ASN A 108 -6.23 6.51 18.67
CA ASN A 108 -5.51 6.79 19.91
C ASN A 108 -4.45 5.74 20.23
N MET A 109 -4.37 4.66 19.47
CA MET A 109 -3.40 3.60 19.69
C MET A 109 -2.00 4.03 19.23
N THR A 110 -1.02 3.64 20.04
CA THR A 110 0.40 3.83 19.78
C THR A 110 1.11 2.49 19.88
N LYS A 111 2.37 2.45 19.52
CA LYS A 111 3.22 1.26 19.67
C LYS A 111 3.18 0.66 21.06
N GLU A 112 3.10 1.51 22.11
CA GLU A 112 3.09 1.07 23.51
C GLU A 112 1.84 0.27 23.88
N ASP A 113 0.71 0.57 23.25
CA ASP A 113 -0.55 -0.15 23.46
C ASP A 113 -0.50 -1.60 22.95
N GLY A 114 0.51 -1.92 22.14
CA GLY A 114 0.76 -3.25 21.58
C GLY A 114 1.43 -4.22 22.55
N LYS A 115 1.92 -3.75 23.70
CA LYS A 115 2.64 -4.60 24.65
C LYS A 115 1.79 -5.78 25.10
N GLY A 116 2.32 -7.00 24.91
CA GLY A 116 1.62 -8.25 25.20
C GLY A 116 0.52 -8.63 24.20
N LYS A 117 0.35 -7.87 23.11
CA LYS A 117 -0.61 -8.17 22.03
C LYS A 117 0.11 -8.74 20.80
N TRP A 118 -0.65 -9.26 19.83
CA TRP A 118 -0.12 -9.84 18.60
C TRP A 118 0.68 -8.84 17.72
N TRP A 119 0.45 -7.53 17.90
CA TRP A 119 1.11 -6.45 17.18
C TRP A 119 2.16 -5.71 18.02
N GLU A 120 2.67 -6.35 19.09
CA GLU A 120 3.76 -5.79 19.88
C GLU A 120 4.96 -5.42 19.00
N GLY A 121 5.47 -4.21 19.20
CA GLY A 121 6.57 -3.68 18.40
C GLY A 121 6.16 -2.91 17.14
N TYR A 122 4.89 -2.97 16.73
CA TYR A 122 4.35 -2.22 15.59
C TYR A 122 3.56 -0.99 16.06
N ASP A 123 3.70 0.13 15.35
CA ASP A 123 2.88 1.31 15.59
C ASP A 123 1.69 1.31 14.61
N PRO A 124 0.44 1.28 15.08
CA PRO A 124 -0.73 1.38 14.19
C PRO A 124 -0.73 2.65 13.33
N GLN A 125 -0.11 3.74 13.80
CA GLN A 125 -0.05 4.99 13.05
C GLN A 125 0.79 4.87 11.76
N ASP A 126 1.75 3.97 11.71
CA ASP A 126 2.49 3.67 10.48
C ASP A 126 1.59 3.06 9.39
N LEU A 127 0.61 2.22 9.78
CA LEU A 127 -0.38 1.68 8.86
C LEU A 127 -1.35 2.76 8.38
N TYR A 128 -1.76 3.66 9.27
CA TYR A 128 -2.73 4.71 8.96
C TYR A 128 -2.11 5.99 8.38
N ALA A 129 -0.94 5.89 7.76
CA ALA A 129 -0.24 7.01 7.14
C ALA A 129 0.05 8.18 8.10
N GLN A 130 0.30 7.86 9.36
CA GLN A 130 0.54 8.78 10.47
C GLN A 130 -0.72 9.55 10.92
N ARG A 131 -0.67 10.08 12.13
CA ARG A 131 -1.75 10.87 12.70
C ARG A 131 -1.70 12.30 12.16
N HIS A 132 -2.77 12.73 11.52
CA HIS A 132 -2.90 14.10 11.02
C HIS A 132 -4.34 14.60 11.16
N THR A 133 -4.54 15.92 11.01
CA THR A 133 -5.89 16.50 10.97
C THR A 133 -6.61 16.01 9.72
N PRO A 134 -7.79 15.40 9.84
CA PRO A 134 -8.56 14.95 8.69
C PRO A 134 -8.91 16.09 7.72
N SER A 135 -9.11 15.74 6.46
CA SER A 135 -9.62 16.65 5.43
C SER A 135 -10.95 17.24 5.82
N ARG A 136 -11.24 18.47 5.37
CA ARG A 136 -12.55 19.06 5.60
C ARG A 136 -13.63 18.22 4.92
N GLY A 137 -14.63 17.79 5.67
CA GLY A 137 -15.72 16.94 5.17
C GLY A 137 -15.34 15.47 5.01
N TRP A 138 -14.34 15.00 5.74
CA TRP A 138 -13.89 13.62 5.73
C TRP A 138 -14.97 12.58 6.09
N GLU A 139 -16.01 13.02 6.82
CA GLU A 139 -17.16 12.18 7.19
C GLU A 139 -18.05 11.82 5.99
N ASP A 140 -17.95 12.59 4.93
CA ASP A 140 -18.70 12.37 3.69
C ASP A 140 -17.78 11.73 2.64
N ALA A 141 -18.03 10.45 2.33
CA ALA A 141 -17.28 9.73 1.31
C ALA A 141 -17.28 10.42 -0.06
N GLY A 142 -18.36 11.12 -0.43
CA GLY A 142 -18.42 11.92 -1.66
C GLY A 142 -17.45 13.09 -1.63
N THR A 143 -17.30 13.75 -0.49
CA THR A 143 -16.32 14.82 -0.30
C THR A 143 -14.89 14.31 -0.36
N ILE A 144 -14.58 13.19 0.26
CA ILE A 144 -13.25 12.55 0.18
C ILE A 144 -12.90 12.25 -1.28
N HIS A 145 -13.81 11.66 -2.05
CA HIS A 145 -13.61 11.42 -3.46
C HIS A 145 -13.38 12.69 -4.28
N SER A 146 -14.05 13.80 -3.94
CA SER A 146 -13.85 15.08 -4.61
C SER A 146 -12.51 15.75 -4.31
N GLN A 147 -11.80 15.30 -3.27
CA GLN A 147 -10.50 15.80 -2.84
C GLN A 147 -9.32 15.02 -3.45
N TRP A 148 -9.61 14.16 -4.39
CA TRP A 148 -8.62 13.32 -5.08
C TRP A 148 -7.41 14.09 -5.63
N THR A 149 -7.57 15.36 -5.95
CA THR A 149 -6.53 16.22 -6.50
C THR A 149 -5.82 17.10 -5.46
N TRP A 150 -5.88 16.74 -4.17
CA TRP A 150 -5.28 17.51 -3.07
C TRP A 150 -5.85 18.94 -2.91
N GLY A 151 -7.01 19.20 -3.49
CA GLY A 151 -7.71 20.48 -3.41
C GLY A 151 -8.88 20.49 -2.41
N ASN A 152 -9.63 21.57 -2.39
CA ASN A 152 -10.94 21.68 -1.71
C ASN A 152 -10.94 21.34 -0.20
N GLY A 153 -9.85 21.62 0.51
CA GLY A 153 -9.72 21.35 1.94
C GLY A 153 -9.17 19.97 2.28
N ALA A 154 -8.62 19.25 1.29
CA ALA A 154 -7.87 18.05 1.53
C ALA A 154 -6.66 18.31 2.44
N SER A 155 -6.40 17.39 3.38
CA SER A 155 -5.18 17.41 4.17
C SER A 155 -3.98 17.16 3.25
N GLN A 156 -2.88 17.88 3.47
CA GLN A 156 -1.68 17.75 2.65
C GLN A 156 -0.74 16.72 3.28
N PRO A 157 -0.14 15.81 2.49
CA PRO A 157 0.80 14.83 3.02
C PRO A 157 2.06 15.52 3.55
N SER A 158 2.60 14.98 4.64
CA SER A 158 3.88 15.45 5.17
C SER A 158 5.05 15.10 4.23
N GLU A 159 6.14 15.85 4.31
CA GLU A 159 7.38 15.53 3.58
C GLU A 159 7.89 14.12 3.93
N GLU A 160 7.78 13.75 5.20
CA GLU A 160 8.15 12.41 5.67
C GLU A 160 7.33 11.32 4.97
N TYR A 161 6.01 11.51 4.85
CA TYR A 161 5.14 10.57 4.16
C TYR A 161 5.48 10.45 2.67
N LYS A 162 5.69 11.58 1.98
CA LYS A 162 6.08 11.61 0.57
C LYS A 162 7.39 10.88 0.33
N MET A 163 8.41 11.16 1.14
CA MET A 163 9.70 10.49 1.06
C MET A 163 9.62 9.00 1.40
N LYS A 164 8.84 8.64 2.40
CA LYS A 164 8.57 7.23 2.75
C LYS A 164 7.92 6.49 1.57
N PHE A 165 6.93 7.09 0.93
CA PHE A 165 6.29 6.53 -0.26
C PHE A 165 7.30 6.36 -1.41
N GLN A 166 8.07 7.40 -1.76
CA GLN A 166 9.10 7.33 -2.79
C GLN A 166 10.07 6.17 -2.52
N ASN A 167 10.62 6.09 -1.31
CA ASN A 167 11.59 5.06 -0.95
C ASN A 167 11.01 3.64 -1.03
N ARG A 168 9.75 3.45 -0.67
CA ARG A 168 9.03 2.17 -0.83
C ARG A 168 8.97 1.75 -2.29
N VAL A 169 8.58 2.67 -3.19
CA VAL A 169 8.49 2.40 -4.63
C VAL A 169 9.85 2.09 -5.21
N LEU A 170 10.87 2.91 -4.93
CA LEU A 170 12.23 2.69 -5.43
C LEU A 170 12.81 1.35 -4.94
N GLN A 171 12.56 0.99 -3.69
CA GLN A 171 13.01 -0.29 -3.14
C GLN A 171 12.31 -1.45 -3.84
N CYS A 172 11.00 -1.36 -4.10
CA CYS A 172 10.27 -2.38 -4.85
C CYS A 172 10.82 -2.54 -6.28
N VAL A 173 11.10 -1.44 -6.97
CA VAL A 173 11.74 -1.44 -8.31
C VAL A 173 13.08 -2.16 -8.26
N ASN A 174 13.93 -1.80 -7.29
CA ASN A 174 15.27 -2.40 -7.15
C ASN A 174 15.25 -3.88 -6.75
N ALA A 175 14.22 -4.31 -6.01
CA ALA A 175 14.13 -5.69 -5.52
C ALA A 175 13.56 -6.66 -6.56
N TYR A 176 12.58 -6.22 -7.36
CA TYR A 176 11.82 -7.10 -8.24
C TYR A 176 11.92 -6.77 -9.73
N HIS A 177 12.57 -5.66 -10.09
CA HIS A 177 12.79 -5.23 -11.48
C HIS A 177 11.54 -5.32 -12.36
N PRO A 178 10.39 -4.73 -11.94
CA PRO A 178 9.17 -4.82 -12.73
C PRO A 178 9.35 -4.16 -14.09
N ALA A 179 8.84 -4.78 -15.14
CA ALA A 179 8.83 -4.21 -16.48
C ALA A 179 7.88 -3.01 -16.62
N MET A 180 6.92 -2.89 -15.72
CA MET A 180 5.91 -1.83 -15.72
C MET A 180 5.57 -1.41 -14.29
N LEU A 181 5.39 -0.09 -14.08
CA LEU A 181 4.78 0.48 -12.89
C LEU A 181 3.44 1.11 -13.26
N TYR A 182 2.44 0.89 -12.43
CA TYR A 182 1.13 1.50 -12.59
C TYR A 182 0.75 2.27 -11.32
N PHE A 183 0.40 3.54 -11.50
CA PHE A 183 -0.12 4.40 -10.44
C PHE A 183 -1.55 4.79 -10.80
N ASP A 184 -2.49 4.48 -9.91
CA ASP A 184 -3.90 4.84 -10.08
C ASP A 184 -4.21 6.22 -9.48
N ASP A 185 -3.25 7.12 -9.61
CA ASP A 185 -3.19 8.41 -8.94
C ASP A 185 -3.21 9.55 -9.96
N THR A 186 -4.23 9.63 -10.80
CA THR A 186 -4.35 10.61 -11.88
C THR A 186 -3.24 10.52 -12.93
N VAL A 187 -2.10 11.20 -12.76
CA VAL A 187 -0.98 11.19 -13.72
C VAL A 187 0.31 10.72 -13.06
N LEU A 188 0.66 11.32 -11.93
CA LEU A 188 1.86 11.01 -11.14
C LEU A 188 1.49 10.92 -9.65
N PRO A 189 2.23 10.14 -8.85
CA PRO A 189 2.11 10.20 -7.40
C PRO A 189 2.20 11.63 -6.89
N PHE A 190 1.25 12.03 -6.05
CA PHE A 190 1.13 13.38 -5.48
C PHE A 190 0.95 14.50 -6.51
N TYR A 191 0.44 14.20 -7.70
CA TYR A 191 0.15 15.23 -8.71
C TYR A 191 -0.73 16.35 -8.13
N GLY A 192 -0.32 17.60 -8.40
CA GLY A 192 -0.97 18.79 -7.85
C GLY A 192 -0.61 19.12 -6.40
N CYS A 193 0.19 18.27 -5.73
CA CYS A 193 0.77 18.55 -4.42
C CYS A 193 2.30 18.64 -4.49
N ASP A 194 2.94 17.59 -5.01
CA ASP A 194 4.40 17.51 -5.16
C ASP A 194 4.76 16.56 -6.32
N GLU A 195 5.00 17.14 -7.49
CA GLU A 195 5.34 16.37 -8.68
C GLU A 195 6.75 15.75 -8.63
N SER A 196 7.63 16.25 -7.75
CA SER A 196 9.01 15.80 -7.67
C SER A 196 9.12 14.32 -7.31
N VAL A 197 8.24 13.82 -6.47
CA VAL A 197 8.20 12.41 -6.06
C VAL A 197 7.97 11.50 -7.28
N GLY A 198 6.96 11.80 -8.07
CA GLY A 198 6.65 11.05 -9.30
C GLY A 198 7.77 11.13 -10.32
N LEU A 199 8.35 12.32 -10.53
CA LEU A 199 9.47 12.52 -11.45
C LEU A 199 10.74 11.77 -11.01
N ASN A 200 11.04 11.73 -9.71
CA ASN A 200 12.17 10.97 -9.17
C ASN A 200 11.97 9.46 -9.38
N ILE A 201 10.75 8.95 -9.18
CA ILE A 201 10.44 7.55 -9.44
C ILE A 201 10.62 7.22 -10.93
N LEU A 202 10.13 8.06 -11.84
CA LEU A 202 10.31 7.89 -13.27
C LEU A 202 11.79 7.90 -13.65
N ALA A 203 12.55 8.90 -13.21
CA ALA A 203 13.97 9.01 -13.48
C ALA A 203 14.74 7.76 -13.04
N HIS A 204 14.42 7.22 -11.85
CA HIS A 204 15.04 6.00 -11.35
C HIS A 204 14.67 4.76 -12.17
N SER A 205 13.42 4.67 -12.61
CA SER A 205 12.91 3.49 -13.34
C SER A 205 13.47 3.40 -14.77
N TYR A 206 13.96 4.51 -15.33
CA TYR A 206 14.56 4.57 -16.68
C TYR A 206 16.10 4.52 -16.69
N ASN A 207 16.76 4.57 -15.54
CA ASN A 207 18.21 4.48 -15.39
C ASN A 207 18.66 3.09 -14.91
#